data_3332390ce2d1b31f64aadb689d82b7bb
#
_entry.id   3332390ce2d1b31f64aadb689d82b7bb
#
_cell.length_a   1.000
_cell.length_b   1.000
_cell.length_c   1.000
_cell.angle_alpha   90.00
_cell.angle_beta   90.00
_cell.angle_gamma   90.00
#
_symmetry.space_group_name_H-M   'P 1'
#
loop_
_entity.id
_entity.type
_entity.pdbx_description
1 polymer ?
#
loop_
_entity_poly.entity_id
_entity_poly.type
_entity_poly.pdbx_seq_one_letter_code
_entity_poly.pdbx_strand_id
1 'polypeptide(L)'
;MPSLTRQYPLSPLLTGDVDGANGKLTSYDGREIDFDLAVVVPLHGGAPYVARSPGLGDELNFVPTDEHTLQSQAAPNVFVIGDAANVPASKAGSVTHFEGEVLVENVRRYLAGESLDASFDGHTNCFIETGFHKALLIDFDYETEPLPGRYPSSVGLPLLAESRLNHLGKLMFESFYWHGLLPGRDIPGISSTMPTAGKRPAAANVSRKD
;
A
#
# COMPACT_ATOMS: atom_id res chain seq x y z
N MET A 1 24.02 -3.56 -28.68
CA MET A 1 24.16 -3.15 -27.28
C MET A 1 24.10 -4.41 -26.42
N PRO A 2 25.11 -4.72 -25.58
CA PRO A 2 25.06 -5.90 -24.72
C PRO A 2 23.99 -5.68 -23.65
N SER A 3 23.16 -6.71 -23.39
CA SER A 3 22.12 -6.68 -22.36
C SER A 3 22.76 -6.60 -20.98
N LEU A 4 22.48 -5.54 -20.25
CA LEU A 4 22.98 -5.27 -18.89
C LEU A 4 22.13 -5.99 -17.81
N THR A 5 21.59 -7.15 -18.09
CA THR A 5 20.91 -7.95 -17.06
C THR A 5 21.92 -8.93 -16.43
N ARG A 6 22.69 -8.43 -15.46
CA ARG A 6 23.24 -9.33 -14.44
C ARG A 6 22.09 -9.75 -13.54
N GLN A 7 21.54 -10.93 -13.75
CA GLN A 7 20.67 -11.57 -12.77
C GLN A 7 21.53 -11.99 -11.57
N TYR A 8 21.46 -11.23 -10.50
CA TYR A 8 21.92 -11.71 -9.20
C TYR A 8 20.88 -12.69 -8.65
N PRO A 9 21.29 -13.81 -8.01
CA PRO A 9 20.35 -14.71 -7.37
C PRO A 9 19.49 -13.90 -6.37
N LEU A 10 18.17 -14.02 -6.47
CA LEU A 10 17.16 -13.33 -5.67
C LEU A 10 17.17 -13.83 -4.22
N SER A 11 18.25 -13.61 -3.49
CA SER A 11 18.13 -13.48 -2.03
C SER A 11 17.81 -12.03 -1.76
N PRO A 12 16.78 -11.69 -0.97
CA PRO A 12 16.49 -10.31 -0.64
C PRO A 12 17.73 -9.69 0.01
N LEU A 13 18.38 -8.78 -0.71
CA LEU A 13 19.44 -7.95 -0.17
C LEU A 13 18.75 -6.87 0.64
N LEU A 14 18.65 -7.08 1.95
CA LEU A 14 18.27 -6.01 2.86
C LEU A 14 19.45 -5.04 2.94
N THR A 15 19.27 -3.84 2.38
CA THR A 15 20.27 -2.79 2.33
C THR A 15 20.56 -2.25 3.73
N GLY A 16 21.80 -2.37 4.18
CA GLY A 16 22.28 -1.82 5.44
C GLY A 16 22.90 -0.44 5.29
N ASP A 17 23.71 -0.24 4.22
CA ASP A 17 24.40 1.01 3.93
C ASP A 17 24.56 1.23 2.42
N VAL A 18 24.61 2.50 2.01
CA VAL A 18 24.83 2.90 0.62
C VAL A 18 25.90 3.98 0.56
N ASP A 19 27.10 3.61 0.19
CA ASP A 19 28.20 4.54 -0.09
C ASP A 19 28.11 5.05 -1.54
N GLY A 20 27.39 6.13 -1.73
CA GLY A 20 27.24 6.76 -3.05
C GLY A 20 28.52 7.36 -3.60
N ALA A 21 29.51 7.69 -2.76
CA ALA A 21 30.77 8.28 -3.20
C ALA A 21 31.69 7.23 -3.85
N ASN A 22 31.67 6.01 -3.33
CA ASN A 22 32.47 4.90 -3.82
C ASN A 22 31.67 3.91 -4.69
N GLY A 23 30.37 4.15 -4.90
CA GLY A 23 29.52 3.28 -5.70
C GLY A 23 29.34 1.89 -5.08
N LYS A 24 29.24 1.79 -3.74
CA LYS A 24 29.17 0.54 -3.00
C LYS A 24 27.92 0.43 -2.15
N LEU A 25 27.24 -0.70 -2.23
CA LEU A 25 26.10 -1.06 -1.38
C LEU A 25 26.51 -2.22 -0.48
N THR A 26 26.24 -2.10 0.83
CA THR A 26 26.47 -3.15 1.82
C THR A 26 25.14 -3.62 2.40
N SER A 27 24.90 -4.92 2.39
CA SER A 27 23.70 -5.51 3.00
C SER A 27 23.90 -5.79 4.49
N TYR A 28 22.82 -6.04 5.24
CA TYR A 28 22.90 -6.38 6.66
C TYR A 28 23.66 -7.68 6.96
N ASP A 29 23.78 -8.57 5.99
CA ASP A 29 24.58 -9.79 6.09
C ASP A 29 26.05 -9.62 5.65
N GLY A 30 26.47 -8.37 5.39
CA GLY A 30 27.85 -8.01 5.06
C GLY A 30 28.24 -8.24 3.59
N ARG A 31 27.31 -8.61 2.70
CA ARG A 31 27.59 -8.68 1.27
C ARG A 31 27.76 -7.28 0.68
N GLU A 32 28.75 -7.12 -0.18
CA GLU A 32 29.00 -5.86 -0.89
C GLU A 32 28.72 -6.01 -2.38
N ILE A 33 28.16 -4.95 -2.97
CA ILE A 33 27.88 -4.87 -4.41
C ILE A 33 28.35 -3.50 -4.90
N ASP A 34 29.17 -3.50 -5.92
CA ASP A 34 29.55 -2.28 -6.63
C ASP A 34 28.45 -1.89 -7.63
N PHE A 35 28.19 -0.59 -7.76
CA PHE A 35 27.19 -0.05 -8.70
C PHE A 35 27.64 1.24 -9.36
N ASP A 36 27.22 1.44 -10.60
CA ASP A 36 27.33 2.73 -11.30
C ASP A 36 26.10 3.61 -11.02
N LEU A 37 24.94 2.98 -10.84
CA LEU A 37 23.66 3.61 -10.45
C LEU A 37 22.90 2.65 -9.54
N ALA A 38 22.51 3.13 -8.36
CA ALA A 38 21.64 2.42 -7.43
C ALA A 38 20.28 3.14 -7.31
N VAL A 39 19.20 2.36 -7.38
CA VAL A 39 17.85 2.82 -7.00
C VAL A 39 17.45 2.04 -5.76
N VAL A 40 17.38 2.73 -4.64
CA VAL A 40 17.11 2.13 -3.33
C VAL A 40 15.86 2.75 -2.71
N VAL A 41 15.13 1.94 -1.94
CA VAL A 41 14.03 2.42 -1.11
C VAL A 41 14.59 2.68 0.29
N PRO A 42 14.69 3.94 0.74
CA PRO A 42 15.25 4.25 2.05
C PRO A 42 14.30 3.81 3.17
N LEU A 43 14.83 3.75 4.40
CA LEU A 43 13.99 3.58 5.58
C LEU A 43 13.02 4.77 5.68
N HIS A 44 11.74 4.47 5.80
CA HIS A 44 10.69 5.47 5.94
C HIS A 44 10.46 5.79 7.41
N GLY A 45 10.13 7.04 7.68
CA GLY A 45 9.71 7.51 8.99
C GLY A 45 8.61 8.56 8.82
N GLY A 46 7.85 8.76 9.89
CA GLY A 46 6.83 9.81 9.97
C GLY A 46 7.44 11.20 9.98
N ALA A 47 6.60 12.21 9.86
CA ALA A 47 7.04 13.59 9.73
C ALA A 47 7.67 14.13 11.04
N PRO A 48 8.69 15.02 10.95
CA PRO A 48 9.39 15.53 12.13
C PRO A 48 8.50 16.29 13.14
N TYR A 49 7.32 16.76 12.75
CA TYR A 49 6.39 17.40 13.68
C TYR A 49 5.81 16.39 14.67
N VAL A 50 5.70 15.11 14.34
CA VAL A 50 5.24 14.05 15.25
C VAL A 50 6.25 13.88 16.38
N ALA A 51 7.57 13.88 16.09
CA ALA A 51 8.63 13.86 17.09
C ALA A 51 8.57 15.06 18.06
N ARG A 52 8.07 16.21 17.59
CA ARG A 52 7.88 17.41 18.44
C ARG A 52 6.56 17.44 19.21
N SER A 53 5.74 16.40 19.06
CA SER A 53 4.44 16.25 19.74
C SER A 53 4.58 15.14 20.80
N PRO A 54 4.89 15.48 22.07
CA PRO A 54 5.23 14.47 23.08
C PRO A 54 4.14 13.42 23.25
N GLY A 55 4.52 12.15 23.17
CA GLY A 55 3.62 11.01 23.36
C GLY A 55 2.70 10.70 22.18
N LEU A 56 2.83 11.40 21.05
CA LEU A 56 1.96 11.17 19.87
C LEU A 56 2.50 10.06 18.95
N GLY A 57 3.81 10.02 18.71
CA GLY A 57 4.43 9.12 17.74
C GLY A 57 5.25 7.99 18.36
N ASP A 58 5.54 6.97 17.55
CA ASP A 58 6.49 5.90 17.84
C ASP A 58 7.94 6.31 17.54
N GLU A 59 8.89 5.37 17.66
CA GLU A 59 10.32 5.59 17.42
C GLU A 59 10.68 6.05 16.00
N LEU A 60 9.83 5.73 15.03
CA LEU A 60 9.97 6.15 13.65
C LEU A 60 9.09 7.37 13.28
N ASN A 61 8.46 7.99 14.28
CA ASN A 61 7.54 9.12 14.12
C ASN A 61 6.23 8.79 13.37
N PHE A 62 5.83 7.53 13.29
CA PHE A 62 4.46 7.20 12.93
C PHE A 62 3.55 7.32 14.15
N VAL A 63 2.29 7.66 13.93
CA VAL A 63 1.32 7.77 15.02
C VAL A 63 0.66 6.40 15.24
N PRO A 64 0.81 5.76 16.41
CA PRO A 64 0.08 4.55 16.76
C PRO A 64 -1.41 4.76 16.65
N THR A 65 -2.05 4.01 15.76
CA THR A 65 -3.42 4.22 15.29
C THR A 65 -4.19 2.90 15.38
N ASP A 66 -5.44 2.96 15.81
CA ASP A 66 -6.35 1.82 15.70
C ASP A 66 -6.63 1.57 14.22
N GLU A 67 -6.31 0.37 13.74
CA GLU A 67 -6.32 0.03 12.31
C GLU A 67 -7.73 0.02 11.69
N HIS A 68 -8.76 -0.08 12.52
CA HIS A 68 -10.14 -0.11 12.07
C HIS A 68 -10.81 1.26 12.16
N THR A 69 -10.71 1.92 13.30
CA THR A 69 -11.38 3.21 13.52
C THR A 69 -10.58 4.42 13.07
N LEU A 70 -9.28 4.24 12.82
CA LEU A 70 -8.31 5.27 12.44
C LEU A 70 -8.10 6.33 13.54
N GLN A 71 -8.49 6.03 14.77
CA GLN A 71 -8.27 6.89 15.93
C GLN A 71 -6.87 6.65 16.51
N SER A 72 -6.17 7.70 16.91
CA SER A 72 -4.89 7.58 17.60
C SER A 72 -5.06 6.85 18.92
N GLN A 73 -4.17 5.90 19.21
CA GLN A 73 -4.13 5.20 20.48
C GLN A 73 -3.62 6.09 21.64
N ALA A 74 -2.93 7.18 21.32
CA ALA A 74 -2.38 8.10 22.30
C ALA A 74 -3.33 9.25 22.67
N ALA A 75 -4.20 9.69 21.74
CA ALA A 75 -5.04 10.86 21.90
C ALA A 75 -6.41 10.66 21.23
N PRO A 76 -7.51 10.56 21.99
CA PRO A 76 -8.82 10.21 21.44
C PRO A 76 -9.44 11.29 20.52
N ASN A 77 -8.92 12.49 20.54
CA ASN A 77 -9.32 13.60 19.66
C ASN A 77 -8.46 13.72 18.40
N VAL A 78 -7.56 12.77 18.16
CA VAL A 78 -6.69 12.72 16.99
C VAL A 78 -7.06 11.50 16.14
N PHE A 79 -7.27 11.72 14.87
CA PHE A 79 -7.47 10.68 13.86
C PHE A 79 -6.36 10.76 12.82
N VAL A 80 -5.92 9.62 12.29
CA VAL A 80 -4.72 9.55 11.46
C VAL A 80 -4.96 8.63 10.28
N ILE A 81 -4.57 9.11 9.09
CA ILE A 81 -4.65 8.36 7.83
C ILE A 81 -3.37 8.50 7.02
N GLY A 82 -3.20 7.64 6.03
CA GLY A 82 -2.10 7.67 5.08
C GLY A 82 -0.75 7.40 5.71
N ASP A 83 0.27 8.08 5.21
CA ASP A 83 1.66 7.84 5.56
C ASP A 83 1.99 8.13 7.04
N ALA A 84 1.18 8.91 7.73
CA ALA A 84 1.39 9.23 9.14
C ALA A 84 0.95 8.13 10.10
N ALA A 85 0.00 7.28 9.69
CA ALA A 85 -0.57 6.24 10.55
C ALA A 85 0.37 5.03 10.66
N ASN A 86 0.53 4.48 11.86
CA ASN A 86 1.17 3.19 12.07
C ASN A 86 0.12 2.07 12.01
N VAL A 87 -0.38 1.81 10.80
CA VAL A 87 -1.32 0.72 10.52
C VAL A 87 -0.70 -0.24 9.50
N PRO A 88 -1.07 -1.53 9.49
CA PRO A 88 -0.49 -2.55 8.60
C PRO A 88 -1.02 -2.48 7.16
N ALA A 89 -1.55 -1.32 6.74
CA ALA A 89 -2.00 -1.05 5.38
C ALA A 89 -0.87 -0.51 4.50
N SER A 90 -1.02 -0.66 3.19
CA SER A 90 -0.10 -0.06 2.23
C SER A 90 -0.17 1.47 2.28
N LYS A 91 0.98 2.13 2.27
CA LYS A 91 1.05 3.61 2.24
C LYS A 91 0.93 4.10 0.79
N ALA A 92 -0.31 4.04 0.28
CA ALA A 92 -0.66 4.40 -1.08
C ALA A 92 -1.85 5.38 -1.12
N GLY A 93 -1.91 6.21 -2.15
CA GLY A 93 -2.97 7.22 -2.28
C GLY A 93 -4.38 6.64 -2.35
N SER A 94 -4.56 5.44 -2.94
CA SER A 94 -5.84 4.73 -2.95
C SER A 94 -6.27 4.30 -1.54
N VAL A 95 -5.32 3.82 -0.74
CA VAL A 95 -5.56 3.43 0.67
C VAL A 95 -6.00 4.64 1.48
N THR A 96 -5.26 5.74 1.38
CA THR A 96 -5.61 7.01 2.06
C THR A 96 -7.01 7.51 1.67
N HIS A 97 -7.44 7.28 0.43
CA HIS A 97 -8.80 7.61 0.01
C HIS A 97 -9.84 6.73 0.73
N PHE A 98 -9.64 5.43 0.82
CA PHE A 98 -10.52 4.50 1.54
C PHE A 98 -10.56 4.79 3.04
N GLU A 99 -9.40 5.04 3.64
CA GLU A 99 -9.30 5.50 5.03
C GLU A 99 -10.08 6.80 5.24
N GLY A 100 -10.07 7.71 4.26
CA GLY A 100 -10.79 8.99 4.32
C GLY A 100 -12.31 8.82 4.47
N GLU A 101 -12.91 7.82 3.83
CA GLU A 101 -14.35 7.53 3.97
C GLU A 101 -14.68 7.12 5.42
N VAL A 102 -13.88 6.21 5.99
CA VAL A 102 -14.02 5.75 7.39
C VAL A 102 -13.74 6.89 8.37
N LEU A 103 -12.70 7.68 8.09
CA LEU A 103 -12.32 8.85 8.89
C LEU A 103 -13.47 9.85 9.04
N VAL A 104 -14.10 10.24 7.92
CA VAL A 104 -15.18 11.23 7.93
C VAL A 104 -16.33 10.76 8.81
N GLU A 105 -16.75 9.51 8.70
CA GLU A 105 -17.83 8.96 9.52
C GLU A 105 -17.44 8.90 11.00
N ASN A 106 -16.24 8.43 11.33
CA ASN A 106 -15.82 8.32 12.71
C ASN A 106 -15.55 9.67 13.37
N VAL A 107 -15.04 10.68 12.64
CA VAL A 107 -14.93 12.05 13.16
C VAL A 107 -16.33 12.64 13.43
N ARG A 108 -17.31 12.44 12.53
CA ARG A 108 -18.67 12.88 12.73
C ARG A 108 -19.29 12.27 13.99
N ARG A 109 -19.13 10.94 14.19
CA ARG A 109 -19.60 10.23 15.38
C ARG A 109 -18.91 10.71 16.66
N TYR A 110 -17.61 10.88 16.61
CA TYR A 110 -16.85 11.42 17.72
C TYR A 110 -17.37 12.80 18.18
N LEU A 111 -17.61 13.71 17.24
CA LEU A 111 -18.13 15.04 17.53
C LEU A 111 -19.58 15.02 18.05
N ALA A 112 -20.35 13.98 17.71
CA ALA A 112 -21.70 13.75 18.22
C ALA A 112 -21.72 13.04 19.60
N GLY A 113 -20.57 12.58 20.11
CA GLY A 113 -20.48 11.79 21.33
C GLY A 113 -20.99 10.35 21.17
N GLU A 114 -21.01 9.85 19.92
CA GLU A 114 -21.39 8.49 19.57
C GLU A 114 -20.18 7.55 19.56
N SER A 115 -20.44 6.24 19.61
CA SER A 115 -19.38 5.22 19.41
C SER A 115 -18.86 5.23 17.96
N LEU A 116 -17.57 4.95 17.78
CA LEU A 116 -16.95 4.80 16.46
C LEU A 116 -17.34 3.42 15.88
N ASP A 117 -18.15 3.41 14.83
CA ASP A 117 -18.64 2.17 14.20
C ASP A 117 -18.08 1.92 12.80
N ALA A 118 -17.60 2.96 12.11
CA ALA A 118 -16.98 2.79 10.80
C ALA A 118 -15.66 2.05 10.96
N SER A 119 -15.45 1.03 10.12
CA SER A 119 -14.32 0.12 10.23
C SER A 119 -13.62 -0.02 8.89
N PHE A 120 -12.33 0.33 8.85
CA PHE A 120 -11.46 0.09 7.73
C PHE A 120 -10.95 -1.36 7.77
N ASP A 121 -10.98 -2.06 6.65
CA ASP A 121 -10.55 -3.46 6.54
C ASP A 121 -9.12 -3.62 6.00
N GLY A 122 -8.42 -2.51 5.74
CA GLY A 122 -7.08 -2.54 5.13
C GLY A 122 -7.09 -2.60 3.61
N HIS A 123 -8.25 -2.39 2.98
CA HIS A 123 -8.39 -2.48 1.53
C HIS A 123 -7.33 -1.68 0.80
N THR A 124 -6.58 -2.38 -0.01
CA THR A 124 -5.48 -1.86 -0.82
C THR A 124 -5.66 -2.30 -2.26
N ASN A 125 -5.73 -1.33 -3.16
CA ASN A 125 -5.79 -1.56 -4.60
C ASN A 125 -4.67 -0.75 -5.28
N CYS A 126 -3.76 -1.42 -6.01
CA CYS A 126 -2.60 -0.76 -6.57
C CYS A 126 -2.20 -1.30 -7.94
N PHE A 127 -1.91 -0.39 -8.86
CA PHE A 127 -1.27 -0.72 -10.13
C PHE A 127 0.25 -0.68 -9.99
N ILE A 128 0.92 -1.74 -10.47
CA ILE A 128 2.38 -1.84 -10.49
C ILE A 128 2.83 -1.93 -11.95
N GLU A 129 3.54 -0.90 -12.43
CA GLU A 129 4.12 -0.93 -13.77
C GLU A 129 5.23 -1.97 -13.86
N THR A 130 5.16 -2.82 -14.88
CA THR A 130 6.13 -3.88 -15.13
C THR A 130 6.98 -3.62 -16.39
N GLY A 131 6.78 -2.48 -17.05
CA GLY A 131 7.46 -2.11 -18.28
C GLY A 131 6.74 -2.58 -19.55
N PHE A 132 7.23 -2.18 -20.72
CA PHE A 132 6.70 -2.57 -22.03
C PHE A 132 5.18 -2.34 -22.20
N HIS A 133 4.66 -1.25 -21.63
CA HIS A 133 3.23 -0.90 -21.63
C HIS A 133 2.34 -1.97 -20.98
N LYS A 134 2.83 -2.56 -19.89
CA LYS A 134 2.08 -3.50 -19.07
C LYS A 134 2.14 -3.10 -17.60
N ALA A 135 1.11 -3.49 -16.86
CA ALA A 135 1.03 -3.35 -15.42
C ALA A 135 0.39 -4.60 -14.79
N LEU A 136 0.71 -4.82 -13.53
CA LEU A 136 -0.05 -5.69 -12.63
C LEU A 136 -1.09 -4.85 -11.89
N LEU A 137 -2.20 -5.47 -11.53
CA LEU A 137 -3.13 -4.96 -10.53
C LEU A 137 -3.14 -5.91 -9.36
N ILE A 138 -2.95 -5.38 -8.14
CA ILE A 138 -3.07 -6.10 -6.88
C ILE A 138 -4.24 -5.54 -6.08
N ASP A 139 -4.89 -6.41 -5.30
CA ASP A 139 -6.04 -6.05 -4.48
C ASP A 139 -6.10 -7.00 -3.29
N PHE A 140 -6.03 -6.45 -2.07
CA PHE A 140 -5.92 -7.20 -0.81
C PHE A 140 -6.41 -6.35 0.38
N ASP A 141 -6.58 -6.99 1.53
CA ASP A 141 -6.94 -6.36 2.80
C ASP A 141 -6.13 -6.95 3.96
N TYR A 142 -6.47 -6.64 5.22
CA TYR A 142 -5.77 -7.16 6.39
C TYR A 142 -5.82 -8.68 6.52
N GLU A 143 -6.92 -9.30 6.10
CA GLU A 143 -7.19 -10.73 6.26
C GLU A 143 -6.82 -11.55 5.01
N THR A 144 -6.76 -10.89 3.85
CA THR A 144 -6.66 -11.57 2.57
C THR A 144 -5.47 -11.07 1.77
N GLU A 145 -4.50 -11.95 1.54
CA GLU A 145 -3.39 -11.67 0.63
C GLU A 145 -3.86 -11.44 -0.81
N PRO A 146 -3.04 -10.80 -1.68
CA PRO A 146 -3.39 -10.61 -3.07
C PRO A 146 -3.78 -11.92 -3.76
N LEU A 147 -5.01 -12.00 -4.26
CA LEU A 147 -5.55 -13.18 -4.94
C LEU A 147 -5.64 -12.95 -6.45
N PRO A 148 -5.42 -13.98 -7.28
CA PRO A 148 -5.70 -13.91 -8.71
C PRO A 148 -7.20 -13.81 -8.98
N GLY A 149 -7.56 -13.27 -10.14
CA GLY A 149 -8.97 -13.11 -10.50
C GLY A 149 -9.21 -11.84 -11.29
N ARG A 150 -10.29 -11.14 -10.98
CA ARG A 150 -10.65 -9.86 -11.60
C ARG A 150 -11.17 -8.87 -10.57
N TYR A 151 -10.98 -7.58 -10.82
CA TYR A 151 -11.43 -6.46 -9.99
C TYR A 151 -12.22 -5.45 -10.87
N PRO A 152 -13.32 -4.87 -10.38
CA PRO A 152 -13.92 -5.04 -9.06
C PRO A 152 -14.83 -6.28 -8.91
N SER A 153 -15.04 -7.01 -10.00
CA SER A 153 -15.92 -8.19 -10.03
C SER A 153 -15.43 -9.18 -11.08
N SER A 154 -16.20 -10.22 -11.39
CA SER A 154 -15.88 -11.23 -12.44
C SER A 154 -15.67 -10.64 -13.84
N VAL A 155 -16.09 -9.41 -14.08
CA VAL A 155 -15.96 -8.67 -15.36
C VAL A 155 -15.04 -7.46 -15.21
N GLY A 156 -13.95 -7.55 -14.53
CA GLY A 156 -13.04 -6.42 -14.30
C GLY A 156 -11.65 -6.60 -14.89
N LEU A 157 -10.74 -5.80 -14.41
CA LEU A 157 -9.32 -5.88 -14.74
C LEU A 157 -8.70 -7.16 -14.15
N PRO A 158 -7.75 -7.80 -14.83
CA PRO A 158 -7.11 -9.01 -14.32
C PRO A 158 -6.22 -8.68 -13.12
N LEU A 159 -6.38 -9.46 -12.04
CA LEU A 159 -5.54 -9.39 -10.85
C LEU A 159 -4.34 -10.32 -10.97
N LEU A 160 -3.18 -9.92 -10.43
CA LEU A 160 -1.90 -10.65 -10.42
C LEU A 160 -1.43 -11.12 -11.80
N ALA A 161 -1.87 -10.47 -12.86
CA ALA A 161 -1.49 -10.78 -14.23
C ALA A 161 -1.01 -9.52 -14.96
N GLU A 162 0.17 -9.59 -15.55
CA GLU A 162 0.65 -8.53 -16.42
C GLU A 162 -0.28 -8.36 -17.62
N SER A 163 -0.77 -7.16 -17.83
CA SER A 163 -1.59 -6.88 -19.01
C SER A 163 -1.47 -5.43 -19.48
N ARG A 164 -1.71 -5.22 -20.80
CA ARG A 164 -1.87 -3.88 -21.35
C ARG A 164 -3.16 -3.22 -20.89
N LEU A 165 -4.16 -4.02 -20.52
CA LEU A 165 -5.43 -3.52 -19.99
C LEU A 165 -5.21 -2.88 -18.61
N ASN A 166 -4.40 -3.48 -17.75
CA ASN A 166 -4.02 -2.90 -16.46
C ASN A 166 -3.22 -1.60 -16.64
N HIS A 167 -2.29 -1.57 -17.62
CA HIS A 167 -1.55 -0.35 -17.94
C HIS A 167 -2.49 0.78 -18.39
N LEU A 168 -3.46 0.48 -19.27
CA LEU A 168 -4.49 1.45 -19.65
C LEU A 168 -5.33 1.89 -18.45
N GLY A 169 -5.74 0.96 -17.58
CA GLY A 169 -6.46 1.28 -16.33
C GLY A 169 -5.68 2.24 -15.44
N LYS A 170 -4.37 2.03 -15.32
CA LYS A 170 -3.49 2.94 -14.59
C LYS A 170 -3.43 4.34 -15.21
N LEU A 171 -3.33 4.44 -16.55
CA LEU A 171 -3.31 5.74 -17.22
C LEU A 171 -4.65 6.49 -17.04
N MET A 172 -5.77 5.75 -17.04
CA MET A 172 -7.09 6.34 -16.79
C MET A 172 -7.27 6.78 -15.33
N PHE A 173 -6.51 6.18 -14.39
CA PHE A 173 -6.62 6.49 -12.97
C PHE A 173 -6.38 7.96 -12.67
N GLU A 174 -5.49 8.65 -13.38
CA GLU A 174 -5.25 10.09 -13.23
C GLU A 174 -6.56 10.89 -13.40
N SER A 175 -7.34 10.58 -14.42
CA SER A 175 -8.62 11.24 -14.66
C SER A 175 -9.65 10.92 -13.57
N PHE A 176 -9.73 9.66 -13.13
CA PHE A 176 -10.59 9.26 -12.03
C PHE A 176 -10.22 9.95 -10.71
N TYR A 177 -8.92 10.09 -10.45
CA TYR A 177 -8.42 10.78 -9.27
C TYR A 177 -8.88 12.24 -9.25
N TRP A 178 -8.59 13.00 -10.31
CA TRP A 178 -8.89 14.43 -10.37
C TRP A 178 -10.38 14.75 -10.42
N HIS A 179 -11.18 13.94 -11.11
CA HIS A 179 -12.59 14.24 -11.37
C HIS A 179 -13.58 13.43 -10.52
N GLY A 180 -13.12 12.40 -9.84
CA GLY A 180 -13.92 11.52 -9.01
C GLY A 180 -13.46 11.53 -7.56
N LEU A 181 -12.30 10.91 -7.27
CA LEU A 181 -11.85 10.65 -5.91
C LEU A 181 -11.53 11.92 -5.13
N LEU A 182 -10.77 12.84 -5.71
CA LEU A 182 -10.38 14.08 -5.02
C LEU A 182 -11.59 14.99 -4.67
N PRO A 183 -12.62 15.13 -5.53
CA PRO A 183 -13.86 15.83 -5.15
C PRO A 183 -14.79 15.04 -4.21
N GLY A 184 -14.42 13.83 -3.77
CA GLY A 184 -15.24 13.00 -2.87
C GLY A 184 -16.51 12.46 -3.55
N ARG A 185 -16.45 12.12 -4.84
CA ARG A 185 -17.58 11.53 -5.55
C ARG A 185 -17.54 10.01 -5.46
N ASP A 186 -18.71 9.42 -5.24
CA ASP A 186 -18.84 7.96 -5.31
C ASP A 186 -18.54 7.46 -6.72
N ILE A 187 -17.63 6.51 -6.82
CA ILE A 187 -17.27 5.86 -8.08
C ILE A 187 -17.77 4.42 -8.04
N PRO A 188 -18.68 4.02 -8.93
CA PRO A 188 -19.19 2.65 -8.96
C PRO A 188 -18.06 1.61 -9.10
N GLY A 189 -18.02 0.64 -8.18
CA GLY A 189 -17.01 -0.41 -8.15
C GLY A 189 -15.72 -0.05 -7.40
N ILE A 190 -15.61 1.15 -6.84
CA ILE A 190 -14.57 1.53 -5.89
C ILE A 190 -15.24 1.61 -4.50
N SER A 191 -14.67 0.96 -3.51
CA SER A 191 -15.21 0.85 -2.15
C SER A 191 -14.08 0.82 -1.13
N SER A 192 -14.31 1.40 0.04
CA SER A 192 -13.43 1.29 1.21
C SER A 192 -13.33 -0.14 1.78
N THR A 193 -14.26 -1.00 1.40
CA THR A 193 -14.25 -2.43 1.74
C THR A 193 -13.84 -3.27 0.54
N MET A 194 -12.91 -4.20 0.73
CA MET A 194 -12.40 -5.04 -0.33
C MET A 194 -13.48 -5.95 -0.94
N PRO A 195 -13.75 -5.88 -2.26
CA PRO A 195 -14.67 -6.81 -2.90
C PRO A 195 -14.03 -8.20 -3.06
N THR A 196 -14.74 -9.24 -2.65
CA THR A 196 -14.32 -10.64 -2.84
C THR A 196 -14.81 -11.22 -4.19
N ALA A 197 -15.81 -10.60 -4.79
CA ALA A 197 -16.39 -11.03 -6.07
C ALA A 197 -15.33 -11.00 -7.20
N GLY A 198 -15.25 -12.09 -7.95
CA GLY A 198 -14.28 -12.22 -9.06
C GLY A 198 -12.89 -12.69 -8.66
N LYS A 199 -12.56 -12.73 -7.38
CA LYS A 199 -11.31 -13.32 -6.88
C LYS A 199 -11.41 -14.84 -6.82
N ARG A 200 -10.27 -15.52 -6.98
CA ARG A 200 -10.17 -16.96 -6.88
C ARG A 200 -9.31 -17.27 -5.66
N PRO A 201 -9.80 -18.10 -4.71
CA PRO A 201 -8.94 -18.55 -3.61
C PRO A 201 -7.70 -19.22 -4.20
N ALA A 202 -6.54 -19.00 -3.59
CA ALA A 202 -5.34 -19.75 -3.94
C ALA A 202 -5.68 -21.24 -3.87
N ALA A 203 -5.37 -21.99 -4.95
CA ALA A 203 -5.57 -23.45 -4.92
C ALA A 203 -4.84 -23.97 -3.68
N ALA A 204 -5.57 -24.60 -2.77
CA ALA A 204 -4.99 -25.20 -1.58
C ALA A 204 -3.79 -26.05 -2.06
N ASN A 205 -2.58 -25.72 -1.57
CA ASN A 205 -1.40 -26.50 -1.85
C ASN A 205 -1.70 -27.93 -1.41
N VAL A 206 -2.03 -28.78 -2.38
CA VAL A 206 -2.07 -30.23 -2.15
C VAL A 206 -0.66 -30.60 -1.76
N SER A 207 -0.45 -30.75 -0.47
CA SER A 207 0.77 -31.29 0.12
C SER A 207 1.14 -32.55 -0.66
N ARG A 208 2.14 -32.48 -1.53
CA ARG A 208 2.84 -33.66 -1.97
C ARG A 208 3.57 -34.21 -0.74
N LYS A 209 2.88 -35.12 -0.09
CA LYS A 209 3.56 -36.15 0.70
C LYS A 209 4.08 -37.13 -0.32
N ASP A 210 5.39 -37.20 -0.46
CA ASP A 210 6.16 -38.41 -0.80
C ASP A 210 7.54 -38.27 -0.11
#